data_45b775add07804bf4084da432186df7d
#
_entry.id   45b775add07804bf4084da432186df7d
#
_cell.length_a   1.000
_cell.length_b   1.000
_cell.length_c   1.000
_cell.angle_alpha   90.00
_cell.angle_beta   90.00
_cell.angle_gamma   90.00
#
_symmetry.space_group_name_H-M   'P 1'
#
loop_
_entity.id
_entity.type
_entity.pdbx_description
1 polymer ?
#
loop_
_entity_poly.entity_id
_entity_poly.type
_entity_poly.pdbx_seq_one_letter_code
_entity_poly.pdbx_strand_id
1 'polypeptide(L)'
;MRLLLYGGTFDPPHNGHLNNLRAAAARVRPDRVVVMPAGLSPFKQSTAAPGSARVEMCACFRALEAEGAVPALCVSGWEVEQAA
;
A
#
# COMPACT_ATOMS: atom_id res chain seq x y z
N MET A 1 -11.75 3.12 -16.69
CA MET A 1 -11.21 2.43 -15.50
C MET A 1 -10.72 3.45 -14.48
N ARG A 2 -11.06 3.25 -13.22
CA ARG A 2 -10.54 4.07 -12.14
C ARG A 2 -9.46 3.30 -11.39
N LEU A 3 -8.30 3.91 -11.25
CA LEU A 3 -7.18 3.34 -10.55
C LEU A 3 -6.91 4.18 -9.30
N LEU A 4 -6.86 3.56 -8.13
CA LEU A 4 -6.50 4.22 -6.89
C LEU A 4 -5.09 3.76 -6.49
N LEU A 5 -4.18 4.71 -6.46
CA LEU A 5 -2.81 4.44 -6.04
C LEU A 5 -2.65 4.90 -4.59
N TYR A 6 -2.26 3.98 -3.72
CA TYR A 6 -2.04 4.27 -2.31
C TYR A 6 -0.56 4.06 -1.98
N GLY A 7 0.14 5.17 -1.84
CA GLY A 7 1.56 5.16 -1.51
C GLY A 7 1.80 5.48 -0.05
N GLY A 8 2.86 4.95 0.51
CA GLY A 8 3.26 5.23 1.86
C GLY A 8 4.49 4.44 2.26
N THR A 9 5.09 4.79 3.39
CA THR A 9 6.26 4.06 3.88
C THR A 9 5.86 2.66 4.36
N PHE A 10 4.73 2.56 5.07
CA PHE A 10 4.22 1.29 5.64
C PHE A 10 5.29 0.56 6.46
N ASP A 11 5.77 1.23 7.48
CA ASP A 11 6.85 0.72 8.32
C ASP A 11 6.47 0.76 9.82
N PRO A 12 5.58 -0.16 10.27
CA PRO A 12 4.80 -1.11 9.46
C PRO A 12 3.47 -0.52 8.99
N PRO A 13 2.76 -1.19 8.07
CA PRO A 13 1.37 -0.87 7.82
C PRO A 13 0.53 -1.23 9.04
N HIS A 14 -0.57 -0.51 9.27
CA HIS A 14 -1.40 -0.72 10.45
C HIS A 14 -2.88 -0.43 10.14
N ASN A 15 -3.72 -0.62 11.16
CA ASN A 15 -5.16 -0.45 10.98
C ASN A 15 -5.56 0.95 10.49
N GLY A 16 -4.80 1.98 10.85
CA GLY A 16 -5.04 3.32 10.32
C GLY A 16 -4.90 3.40 8.82
N HIS A 17 -3.90 2.70 8.27
CA HIS A 17 -3.72 2.61 6.82
C HIS A 17 -4.89 1.87 6.17
N LEU A 18 -5.31 0.76 6.75
CA LEU A 18 -6.44 -0.02 6.23
C LEU A 18 -7.72 0.82 6.23
N ASN A 19 -7.98 1.55 7.32
CA ASN A 19 -9.17 2.38 7.43
C ASN A 19 -9.14 3.53 6.44
N ASN A 20 -7.98 4.15 6.22
CA ASN A 20 -7.83 5.22 5.25
C ASN A 20 -8.11 4.73 3.84
N LEU A 21 -7.57 3.58 3.48
CA LEU A 21 -7.77 3.03 2.15
C LEU A 21 -9.23 2.60 1.96
N ARG A 22 -9.84 2.00 2.98
CA ARG A 22 -11.25 1.62 2.93
C ARG A 22 -12.13 2.85 2.70
N ALA A 23 -11.87 3.94 3.41
CA ALA A 23 -12.63 5.18 3.26
C ALA A 23 -12.43 5.80 1.87
N ALA A 24 -11.19 5.83 1.38
CA ALA A 24 -10.90 6.36 0.06
C ALA A 24 -11.58 5.54 -1.04
N ALA A 25 -11.54 4.22 -0.92
CA ALA A 25 -12.18 3.33 -1.89
C ALA A 25 -13.69 3.51 -1.91
N ALA A 26 -14.31 3.75 -0.75
CA ALA A 26 -15.74 3.99 -0.67
C ALA A 26 -16.15 5.28 -1.41
N ARG A 27 -15.28 6.28 -1.43
CA ARG A 27 -15.54 7.55 -2.11
C ARG A 27 -15.23 7.50 -3.60
N VAL A 28 -14.08 6.93 -3.94
CA VAL A 28 -13.57 6.92 -5.32
C VAL A 28 -14.21 5.80 -6.13
N ARG A 29 -14.55 4.69 -5.50
CA ARG A 29 -15.05 3.49 -6.16
C ARG A 29 -14.13 3.04 -7.29
N PRO A 30 -12.87 2.70 -6.96
CA PRO A 30 -11.91 2.31 -7.99
C PRO A 30 -12.22 0.92 -8.54
N ASP A 31 -11.79 0.69 -9.77
CA ASP A 31 -11.81 -0.65 -10.35
C ASP A 31 -10.64 -1.47 -9.84
N ARG A 32 -9.54 -0.79 -9.52
CA ARG A 32 -8.34 -1.45 -9.01
C ARG A 32 -7.61 -0.53 -8.04
N VAL A 33 -7.03 -1.12 -7.01
CA VAL A 33 -6.18 -0.43 -6.06
C VAL A 33 -4.76 -0.98 -6.18
N VAL A 34 -3.79 -0.08 -6.24
CA VAL A 34 -2.37 -0.44 -6.18
C VAL A 34 -1.79 0.15 -4.91
N VAL A 35 -1.29 -0.70 -4.02
CA VAL A 35 -0.57 -0.29 -2.81
C VAL A 35 0.90 -0.30 -3.15
N MET A 36 1.57 0.84 -3.01
CA MET A 36 2.98 0.96 -3.39
C MET A 36 3.80 1.47 -2.22
N PRO A 37 4.51 0.58 -1.50
CA PRO A 37 5.43 1.00 -0.46
C PRO A 37 6.51 1.92 -1.04
N ALA A 38 6.83 2.98 -0.30
CA ALA A 38 7.86 3.92 -0.71
C ALA A 38 9.23 3.25 -0.74
N GLY A 39 10.08 3.71 -1.64
CA GLY A 39 11.49 3.35 -1.65
C GLY A 39 12.21 4.03 -0.49
N LEU A 40 13.39 4.54 -0.74
CA LEU A 40 14.14 5.27 0.29
C LEU A 40 13.66 6.72 0.33
N SER A 41 13.18 7.16 1.51
CA SER A 41 12.78 8.54 1.68
C SER A 41 14.01 9.44 1.80
N PRO A 42 14.07 10.57 1.08
CA PRO A 42 15.19 11.50 1.21
C PRO A 42 15.26 12.16 2.59
N PHE A 43 14.15 12.12 3.34
CA PHE A 43 14.08 12.72 4.68
C PHE A 43 14.31 11.70 5.80
N LYS A 44 14.41 10.42 5.47
CA LYS A 44 14.68 9.37 6.42
C LYS A 44 15.93 8.63 5.98
N GLN A 45 16.89 8.55 6.86
CA GLN A 45 18.15 7.86 6.56
C GLN A 45 18.00 6.35 6.67
N SER A 46 17.03 5.89 7.45
CA SER A 46 16.76 4.47 7.59
C SER A 46 15.31 4.26 8.00
N THR A 47 14.76 3.11 7.63
CA THR A 47 13.48 2.65 8.13
C THR A 47 13.72 1.47 9.07
N ALA A 48 12.75 1.16 9.93
CA ALA A 48 12.87 0.03 10.85
C ALA A 48 12.93 -1.30 10.10
N ALA A 49 12.29 -1.36 8.92
CA ALA A 49 12.23 -2.58 8.12
C ALA A 49 12.76 -2.33 6.72
N PRO A 50 13.46 -3.31 6.12
CA PRO A 50 13.91 -3.19 4.73
C PRO A 50 12.71 -3.17 3.78
N GLY A 51 12.96 -2.66 2.55
CA GLY A 51 11.90 -2.51 1.55
C GLY A 51 11.16 -3.81 1.25
N SER A 52 11.89 -4.91 1.09
CA SER A 52 11.28 -6.21 0.82
C SER A 52 10.33 -6.66 1.94
N ALA A 53 10.70 -6.42 3.20
CA ALA A 53 9.85 -6.76 4.33
C ALA A 53 8.60 -5.88 4.36
N ARG A 54 8.74 -4.59 4.03
CA ARG A 54 7.59 -3.68 3.98
C ARG A 54 6.61 -4.07 2.89
N VAL A 55 7.10 -4.50 1.74
CA VAL A 55 6.25 -5.02 0.67
C VAL A 55 5.48 -6.25 1.16
N GLU A 56 6.17 -7.18 1.83
CA GLU A 56 5.51 -8.37 2.36
C GLU A 56 4.45 -8.04 3.41
N MET A 57 4.75 -7.11 4.30
CA MET A 57 3.78 -6.70 5.33
C MET A 57 2.53 -6.08 4.72
N CYS A 58 2.66 -5.43 3.56
CA CYS A 58 1.51 -4.85 2.88
C CYS A 58 0.52 -5.88 2.35
N ALA A 59 0.85 -7.17 2.42
CA ALA A 59 -0.13 -8.22 2.12
C ALA A 59 -1.38 -8.11 3.01
N CYS A 60 -1.28 -7.45 4.16
CA CYS A 60 -2.45 -7.21 5.03
C CYS A 60 -3.55 -6.42 4.33
N PHE A 61 -3.22 -5.59 3.34
CA PHE A 61 -4.22 -4.85 2.58
C PHE A 61 -5.15 -5.74 1.76
N ARG A 62 -4.75 -6.99 1.50
CA ARG A 62 -5.59 -7.94 0.77
C ARG A 62 -6.87 -8.28 1.52
N ALA A 63 -6.90 -8.03 2.82
CA ALA A 63 -8.12 -8.20 3.60
C ALA A 63 -9.27 -7.33 3.06
N LEU A 64 -8.95 -6.15 2.50
CA LEU A 64 -9.96 -5.27 1.92
C LEU A 64 -10.60 -5.87 0.68
N GLU A 65 -9.84 -6.62 -0.11
CA GLU A 65 -10.37 -7.34 -1.26
C GLU A 65 -11.27 -8.49 -0.78
N ALA A 66 -10.80 -9.23 0.22
CA ALA A 66 -11.57 -10.36 0.76
C ALA A 66 -12.89 -9.93 1.39
N GLU A 67 -12.94 -8.75 2.04
CA GLU A 67 -14.17 -8.24 2.64
C GLU A 67 -15.06 -7.50 1.64
N GLY A 68 -14.63 -7.37 0.39
CA GLY A 68 -15.42 -6.72 -0.65
C GLY A 68 -15.36 -5.20 -0.65
N ALA A 69 -14.44 -4.59 0.11
CA ALA A 69 -14.30 -3.14 0.14
C ALA A 69 -13.68 -2.60 -1.16
N VAL A 70 -12.88 -3.42 -1.84
CA VAL A 70 -12.29 -3.08 -3.14
C VAL A 70 -12.42 -4.29 -4.07
N PRO A 71 -12.64 -4.07 -5.39
CA PRO A 71 -12.82 -5.20 -6.31
C PRO A 71 -11.54 -5.94 -6.66
N ALA A 72 -10.42 -5.22 -6.73
CA ALA A 72 -9.12 -5.82 -7.04
C ALA A 72 -8.02 -4.98 -6.39
N LEU A 73 -7.05 -5.65 -5.79
CA LEU A 73 -5.96 -4.99 -5.10
C LEU A 73 -4.65 -5.71 -5.38
N CYS A 74 -3.59 -4.96 -5.67
CA CYS A 74 -2.26 -5.51 -5.74
C CYS A 74 -1.29 -4.65 -4.95
N VAL A 75 -0.20 -5.27 -4.50
CA VAL A 75 0.89 -4.58 -3.83
C VAL A 75 2.06 -4.54 -4.80
N SER A 76 2.55 -3.34 -5.10
CA SER A 76 3.64 -3.18 -6.05
C SER A 76 4.95 -2.90 -5.31
N GLY A 77 5.98 -3.65 -5.64
CA GLY A 77 7.33 -3.41 -5.12
C GLY A 77 8.18 -2.52 -6.03
N TRP A 78 7.57 -1.91 -7.04
CA TRP A 78 8.31 -1.16 -8.05
C TRP A 78 9.20 -0.08 -7.46
N GLU A 79 8.68 0.75 -6.56
CA GLU A 79 9.45 1.86 -5.99
C GLU A 79 10.58 1.35 -5.09
N VAL A 80 10.32 0.29 -4.34
CA VAL A 80 11.34 -0.35 -3.49
C VAL A 80 12.47 -0.90 -4.36
N GLU A 81 12.14 -1.52 -5.48
CA GLU A 81 13.14 -2.05 -6.42
C GLU A 81 13.98 -0.95 -7.05
N GLN A 82 13.37 0.21 -7.36
CA GLN A 82 14.11 1.33 -7.93
C GLN A 82 15.08 1.95 -6.93
N ALA A 83 14.78 1.89 -5.65
CA ALA A 83 15.63 2.45 -4.60
C ALA A 83 16.78 1.54 -4.19
N ALA A 84 16.75 0.28 -4.61
CA ALA A 84 17.76 -0.72 -4.22
C ALA A 84 19.10 -0.50 -4.93
#